data_0e2a5e5940204532addd789d399f07d6
#
_entry.id   0e2a5e5940204532addd789d399f07d6
#
_cell.length_a   1.000
_cell.length_b   1.000
_cell.length_c   1.000
_cell.angle_alpha   90.00
_cell.angle_beta   90.00
_cell.angle_gamma   90.00
#
_symmetry.space_group_name_H-M   'P 1'
#
loop_
_entity.id
_entity.type
_entity.pdbx_description
1 polymer ?
#
loop_
_entity_poly.entity_id
_entity_poly.type
_entity_poly.pdbx_seq_one_letter_code
_entity_poly.pdbx_strand_id
1 'polypeptide(L)'
;VCHLLKNILFCIYIFNFTFDFCQIILPLSTKGPKIIDNVGNEIILKGINWWGINGSHIPYSNEHSKGTNTHAIPFGLHVQKLDTIIHAIKQAGFNTIRLPFSNQMLYDTTKTRSEWVGPNSNLVGLTPLEVMDTIIQKLTDQGLFVLLNNHSTTTHWCCNYDFNGLWYGKNAFYSQTTEDWISDWKMLANRYRNNPLVIGADLRNEVRPLRRNGLPLPKNPNWGRKNKRDWHLAATQAGNSIHLVNPNWLIVVEGINARVHFLSQLSFPHLKHVVKKPIKLKNPNKLIYEVHNYSFSWIKANILFEKRQVKYGNVDSKKRRDEFEKNWGFVLNPNFKNCAPVILGEFGCSSLGNDTELWLKDLTEFVAEKNMGFCWWTLEEELLNEGSYGIMNSELNKMNVFEDWRGKYLKKLLEINP
;
A
#
# COMPACT_ATOMS: atom_id res chain seq x y z
N VAL A 1 -16.24 -2.37 81.79
CA VAL A 1 -17.07 -2.14 80.62
C VAL A 1 -16.19 -2.30 79.44
N CYS A 2 -16.36 -3.49 78.79
CA CYS A 2 -15.65 -3.95 77.62
C CYS A 2 -16.26 -3.32 76.38
N HIS A 3 -15.48 -2.77 75.47
CA HIS A 3 -15.87 -2.49 74.12
C HIS A 3 -15.02 -3.33 73.12
N LEU A 4 -15.67 -4.30 72.50
CA LEU A 4 -15.16 -5.06 71.36
C LEU A 4 -15.11 -4.11 70.14
N LEU A 5 -13.95 -3.93 69.56
CA LEU A 5 -13.77 -3.40 68.18
C LEU A 5 -13.61 -4.61 67.24
N LYS A 6 -14.61 -4.84 66.42
CA LYS A 6 -14.53 -5.76 65.28
C LYS A 6 -13.77 -5.12 64.13
N ASN A 7 -12.59 -5.65 63.84
CA ASN A 7 -11.87 -5.35 62.59
C ASN A 7 -12.53 -6.11 61.46
N ILE A 8 -13.14 -5.36 60.53
CA ILE A 8 -13.56 -5.87 59.21
C ILE A 8 -12.41 -5.61 58.26
N LEU A 9 -11.65 -6.66 57.94
CA LEU A 9 -10.72 -6.64 56.81
C LEU A 9 -11.54 -6.68 55.54
N PHE A 10 -11.55 -5.58 54.81
CA PHE A 10 -12.04 -5.56 53.41
C PHE A 10 -10.89 -6.00 52.51
N CYS A 11 -10.89 -7.25 52.07
CA CYS A 11 -10.03 -7.72 50.98
C CYS A 11 -10.51 -7.11 49.64
N ILE A 12 -9.86 -6.04 49.24
CA ILE A 12 -9.99 -5.52 47.89
C ILE A 12 -9.19 -6.44 46.96
N TYR A 13 -9.88 -7.37 46.26
CA TYR A 13 -9.33 -8.08 45.12
C TYR A 13 -9.22 -7.07 43.97
N ILE A 14 -8.04 -6.49 43.80
CA ILE A 14 -7.70 -5.79 42.57
C ILE A 14 -7.48 -6.87 41.51
N PHE A 15 -8.49 -7.12 40.69
CA PHE A 15 -8.30 -7.83 39.44
C PHE A 15 -7.43 -6.94 38.53
N ASN A 16 -6.13 -7.17 38.57
CA ASN A 16 -5.26 -6.70 37.50
C ASN A 16 -5.63 -7.48 36.24
N PHE A 17 -6.52 -6.93 35.44
CA PHE A 17 -6.62 -7.31 34.03
C PHE A 17 -5.34 -6.79 33.36
N THR A 18 -4.29 -7.58 33.40
CA THR A 18 -3.21 -7.48 32.43
C THR A 18 -3.83 -7.89 31.09
N PHE A 19 -4.20 -6.94 30.27
CA PHE A 19 -4.32 -7.21 28.86
C PHE A 19 -2.92 -7.63 28.39
N ASP A 20 -2.69 -8.94 28.31
CA ASP A 20 -1.56 -9.48 27.57
C ASP A 20 -1.74 -9.03 26.12
N PHE A 21 -1.16 -7.88 25.78
CA PHE A 21 -0.90 -7.57 24.40
C PHE A 21 0.04 -8.66 23.89
N CYS A 22 -0.52 -9.63 23.15
CA CYS A 22 0.28 -10.68 22.55
C CYS A 22 1.38 -10.01 21.73
N GLN A 23 2.61 -10.03 22.25
CA GLN A 23 3.75 -9.38 21.61
C GLN A 23 3.98 -10.07 20.27
N ILE A 24 3.91 -9.32 19.17
CA ILE A 24 4.19 -9.84 17.83
C ILE A 24 5.64 -10.29 17.75
N ILE A 25 5.86 -11.54 17.43
CA ILE A 25 7.20 -12.13 17.34
C ILE A 25 7.64 -12.19 15.87
N LEU A 26 8.62 -11.38 15.54
CA LEU A 26 9.16 -11.28 14.19
C LEU A 26 10.19 -12.40 13.90
N PRO A 27 10.45 -12.74 12.63
CA PRO A 27 9.90 -12.15 11.42
C PRO A 27 8.52 -12.67 11.05
N LEU A 28 7.76 -11.89 10.26
CA LEU A 28 6.49 -12.32 9.69
C LEU A 28 6.70 -13.38 8.60
N SER A 29 5.70 -14.26 8.45
CA SER A 29 5.64 -15.27 7.40
C SER A 29 4.21 -15.48 6.92
N THR A 30 3.99 -16.39 5.98
CA THR A 30 2.66 -16.71 5.44
C THR A 30 2.31 -18.18 5.64
N LYS A 31 1.04 -18.45 5.95
CA LYS A 31 0.49 -19.82 6.09
C LYS A 31 -0.92 -19.85 5.51
N GLY A 32 -1.06 -20.50 4.35
CA GLY A 32 -2.34 -20.45 3.61
C GLY A 32 -2.70 -18.99 3.28
N PRO A 33 -3.95 -18.54 3.56
CA PRO A 33 -4.38 -17.18 3.28
C PRO A 33 -3.92 -16.14 4.33
N LYS A 34 -3.16 -16.54 5.35
CA LYS A 34 -2.83 -15.72 6.52
C LYS A 34 -1.39 -15.22 6.51
N ILE A 35 -1.19 -14.00 6.98
CA ILE A 35 0.11 -13.53 7.45
C ILE A 35 0.19 -13.91 8.92
N ILE A 36 1.31 -14.48 9.34
CA ILE A 36 1.52 -14.92 10.71
C ILE A 36 2.86 -14.40 11.25
N ASP A 37 2.92 -14.25 12.55
CA ASP A 37 4.17 -14.02 13.27
C ASP A 37 5.00 -15.32 13.42
N ASN A 38 6.15 -15.23 14.06
CA ASN A 38 7.08 -16.36 14.18
C ASN A 38 6.56 -17.49 15.14
N VAL A 39 5.53 -17.23 15.91
CA VAL A 39 4.88 -18.23 16.79
C VAL A 39 3.52 -18.70 16.27
N GLY A 40 3.09 -18.18 15.12
CA GLY A 40 1.90 -18.61 14.41
C GLY A 40 0.65 -17.79 14.65
N ASN A 41 0.73 -16.68 15.39
CA ASN A 41 -0.40 -15.75 15.55
C ASN A 41 -0.69 -15.05 14.23
N GLU A 42 -1.95 -14.92 13.87
CA GLU A 42 -2.38 -14.19 12.68
C GLU A 42 -2.15 -12.70 12.86
N ILE A 43 -1.63 -12.04 11.82
CA ILE A 43 -1.36 -10.61 11.79
C ILE A 43 -2.14 -9.99 10.63
N ILE A 44 -2.92 -8.98 10.94
CA ILE A 44 -3.60 -8.16 9.92
C ILE A 44 -2.82 -6.83 9.76
N LEU A 45 -2.33 -6.60 8.55
CA LEU A 45 -1.67 -5.35 8.21
C LEU A 45 -2.74 -4.26 8.02
N LYS A 46 -2.89 -3.37 8.99
CA LYS A 46 -3.83 -2.24 8.99
C LYS A 46 -3.06 -1.00 8.54
N GLY A 47 -3.00 -0.81 7.23
CA GLY A 47 -2.04 0.10 6.63
C GLY A 47 -2.63 1.38 6.09
N ILE A 48 -1.71 2.31 5.86
CA ILE A 48 -1.96 3.56 5.15
C ILE A 48 -0.78 3.84 4.21
N ASN A 49 -1.06 4.39 3.03
CA ASN A 49 -0.05 4.85 2.10
C ASN A 49 0.42 6.26 2.47
N TRP A 50 1.72 6.45 2.60
CA TRP A 50 2.32 7.77 2.80
C TRP A 50 3.22 8.12 1.63
N TRP A 51 2.63 8.75 0.62
CA TRP A 51 3.31 9.10 -0.61
C TRP A 51 4.20 10.34 -0.48
N GLY A 52 4.93 10.66 -1.54
CA GLY A 52 5.78 11.85 -1.64
C GLY A 52 7.26 11.53 -1.74
N ILE A 53 7.75 10.55 -0.99
CA ILE A 53 9.16 10.19 -1.04
C ILE A 53 9.57 9.58 -2.41
N ASN A 54 8.63 9.04 -3.15
CA ASN A 54 8.83 8.65 -4.54
C ASN A 54 9.15 9.83 -5.48
N GLY A 55 9.07 11.07 -4.97
CA GLY A 55 9.41 12.26 -5.72
C GLY A 55 8.33 12.69 -6.70
N SER A 56 7.05 12.54 -6.34
CA SER A 56 5.93 12.85 -7.23
C SER A 56 6.02 14.25 -7.79
N HIS A 57 6.48 14.35 -9.03
CA HIS A 57 6.33 15.52 -9.85
C HIS A 57 5.06 15.31 -10.68
N ILE A 58 4.05 16.13 -10.49
CA ILE A 58 2.88 16.15 -11.36
C ILE A 58 3.13 17.23 -12.44
N PRO A 59 3.66 16.90 -13.63
CA PRO A 59 4.07 17.92 -14.59
C PRO A 59 2.97 18.35 -15.54
N TYR A 60 1.76 17.82 -15.53
CA TYR A 60 0.79 18.10 -16.59
C TYR A 60 -0.66 18.21 -16.13
N SER A 61 -1.05 19.40 -15.73
CA SER A 61 -2.24 20.11 -16.17
C SER A 61 -2.20 21.52 -15.59
N ASN A 62 -2.36 22.53 -16.42
CA ASN A 62 -2.38 23.94 -16.01
C ASN A 62 -3.53 24.28 -15.03
N GLU A 63 -4.44 23.36 -14.76
CA GLU A 63 -5.60 23.53 -13.86
C GLU A 63 -5.52 22.71 -12.58
N HIS A 64 -4.73 21.62 -12.52
CA HIS A 64 -4.66 20.72 -11.36
C HIS A 64 -3.28 20.69 -10.71
N SER A 65 -2.28 21.22 -11.35
CA SER A 65 -0.93 21.25 -10.82
C SER A 65 -0.62 22.61 -10.18
N LYS A 66 -1.24 22.94 -9.11
CA LYS A 66 -0.47 23.59 -8.04
C LYS A 66 0.48 22.51 -7.54
N GLY A 67 1.47 22.22 -8.41
CA GLY A 67 2.29 21.05 -8.38
C GLY A 67 2.90 20.85 -7.02
N THR A 68 2.48 19.82 -6.36
CA THR A 68 3.17 19.31 -5.20
C THR A 68 4.41 18.58 -5.68
N ASN A 69 5.46 19.33 -5.96
CA ASN A 69 6.78 18.77 -6.04
C ASN A 69 7.15 18.37 -4.62
N THR A 70 7.17 17.09 -4.34
CA THR A 70 7.49 16.58 -3.00
C THR A 70 8.99 16.55 -2.74
N HIS A 71 9.82 16.87 -3.74
CA HIS A 71 11.28 16.80 -3.65
C HIS A 71 11.82 15.48 -3.10
N ALA A 72 11.10 14.38 -3.32
CA ALA A 72 11.36 13.06 -2.75
C ALA A 72 11.36 13.05 -1.20
N ILE A 73 10.41 13.75 -0.62
CA ILE A 73 10.13 13.82 0.81
C ILE A 73 8.68 13.41 1.02
N PRO A 74 8.35 12.63 2.07
CA PRO A 74 6.96 12.33 2.37
C PRO A 74 6.13 13.59 2.50
N PHE A 75 4.98 13.61 1.83
CA PHE A 75 4.11 14.78 1.83
C PHE A 75 3.67 15.13 3.25
N GLY A 76 3.48 16.42 3.51
CA GLY A 76 3.03 16.93 4.81
C GLY A 76 4.15 17.33 5.77
N LEU A 77 5.39 16.90 5.55
CA LEU A 77 6.52 17.28 6.43
C LEU A 77 6.88 18.77 6.36
N HIS A 78 6.45 19.46 5.31
CA HIS A 78 6.58 20.93 5.20
C HIS A 78 5.58 21.68 6.08
N VAL A 79 4.50 21.01 6.52
CA VAL A 79 3.43 21.58 7.36
C VAL A 79 3.58 21.15 8.81
N GLN A 80 3.83 19.86 9.07
CA GLN A 80 3.74 19.28 10.41
C GLN A 80 5.01 18.52 10.80
N LYS A 81 5.26 18.44 12.11
CA LYS A 81 6.33 17.61 12.67
C LYS A 81 6.08 16.13 12.41
N LEU A 82 7.14 15.42 12.02
CA LEU A 82 7.12 13.99 11.78
C LEU A 82 6.51 13.20 12.94
N ASP A 83 6.94 13.47 14.17
CA ASP A 83 6.47 12.75 15.35
C ASP A 83 4.95 12.97 15.59
N THR A 84 4.41 14.16 15.27
CA THR A 84 2.96 14.44 15.35
C THR A 84 2.16 13.61 14.34
N ILE A 85 2.63 13.54 13.09
CA ILE A 85 2.00 12.72 12.05
C ILE A 85 1.99 11.25 12.47
N ILE A 86 3.12 10.71 12.90
CA ILE A 86 3.23 9.32 13.35
C ILE A 86 2.30 9.03 14.53
N HIS A 87 2.23 9.95 15.48
CA HIS A 87 1.33 9.80 16.62
C HIS A 87 -0.14 9.72 16.20
N ALA A 88 -0.59 10.59 15.28
CA ALA A 88 -1.94 10.56 14.76
C ALA A 88 -2.26 9.24 14.02
N ILE A 89 -1.32 8.71 13.24
CA ILE A 89 -1.43 7.41 12.58
C ILE A 89 -1.67 6.28 13.60
N LYS A 90 -0.85 6.24 14.65
CA LYS A 90 -0.96 5.22 15.71
C LYS A 90 -2.27 5.33 16.49
N GLN A 91 -2.65 6.54 16.88
CA GLN A 91 -3.91 6.77 17.60
C GLN A 91 -5.14 6.35 16.81
N ALA A 92 -5.06 6.43 15.48
CA ALA A 92 -6.13 5.95 14.60
C ALA A 92 -6.25 4.42 14.53
N GLY A 93 -5.25 3.67 15.03
CA GLY A 93 -5.23 2.21 15.02
C GLY A 93 -4.51 1.58 13.82
N PHE A 94 -3.82 2.35 13.00
CA PHE A 94 -2.95 1.80 11.95
C PHE A 94 -1.70 1.17 12.57
N ASN A 95 -1.24 0.08 11.98
CA ASN A 95 -0.01 -0.61 12.39
C ASN A 95 1.03 -0.70 11.27
N THR A 96 0.70 -0.27 10.06
CA THR A 96 1.53 -0.46 8.86
C THR A 96 1.57 0.81 8.01
N ILE A 97 2.75 1.17 7.54
CA ILE A 97 2.95 2.18 6.51
C ILE A 97 3.41 1.50 5.22
N ARG A 98 2.61 1.62 4.16
CA ARG A 98 3.08 1.34 2.81
C ARG A 98 3.76 2.60 2.31
N LEU A 99 5.09 2.52 2.11
CA LEU A 99 5.94 3.67 1.82
C LEU A 99 6.40 3.64 0.36
N PRO A 100 5.76 4.42 -0.54
CA PRO A 100 6.14 4.52 -1.93
C PRO A 100 7.51 5.16 -2.11
N PHE A 101 8.37 4.54 -2.94
CA PHE A 101 9.65 5.13 -3.39
C PHE A 101 9.81 4.98 -4.91
N SER A 102 10.69 5.78 -5.52
CA SER A 102 11.11 5.60 -6.91
C SER A 102 12.56 5.12 -6.98
N ASN A 103 12.91 4.36 -8.04
CA ASN A 103 14.31 3.95 -8.20
C ASN A 103 15.23 5.16 -8.39
N GLN A 104 14.78 6.18 -9.14
CA GLN A 104 15.57 7.38 -9.38
C GLN A 104 15.95 8.11 -8.09
N MET A 105 15.04 8.21 -7.10
CA MET A 105 15.34 8.90 -5.84
C MET A 105 16.46 8.27 -5.02
N LEU A 106 16.71 6.96 -5.19
CA LEU A 106 17.75 6.25 -4.47
C LEU A 106 19.15 6.77 -4.80
N TYR A 107 19.31 7.39 -5.95
CA TYR A 107 20.57 7.95 -6.47
C TYR A 107 20.58 9.47 -6.52
N ASP A 108 19.50 10.12 -6.06
CA ASP A 108 19.43 11.57 -6.01
C ASP A 108 20.30 12.11 -4.87
N THR A 109 21.28 12.94 -5.21
CA THR A 109 22.20 13.58 -4.27
C THR A 109 21.76 14.99 -3.85
N THR A 110 20.61 15.45 -4.33
CA THR A 110 20.05 16.75 -3.97
C THR A 110 19.81 16.83 -2.48
N LYS A 111 20.33 17.87 -1.85
CA LYS A 111 20.18 18.05 -0.41
C LYS A 111 18.88 18.77 -0.07
N THR A 112 18.18 18.23 0.91
CA THR A 112 16.92 18.77 1.43
C THR A 112 17.13 20.18 1.99
N ARG A 113 16.19 21.08 1.68
CA ARG A 113 16.17 22.48 2.13
C ARG A 113 15.14 22.68 3.23
N SER A 114 15.31 23.73 4.01
CA SER A 114 14.42 24.09 5.12
C SER A 114 12.96 24.30 4.68
N GLU A 115 12.75 24.94 3.53
CA GLU A 115 11.42 25.20 2.99
C GLU A 115 10.67 23.94 2.54
N TRP A 116 11.39 22.80 2.34
CA TRP A 116 10.78 21.54 1.94
C TRP A 116 10.32 20.69 3.11
N VAL A 117 10.88 20.92 4.29
CA VAL A 117 10.66 20.11 5.49
C VAL A 117 10.06 20.89 6.66
N GLY A 118 9.87 22.19 6.51
CA GLY A 118 9.21 23.04 7.51
C GLY A 118 9.75 22.84 8.93
N PRO A 119 8.92 22.36 9.87
CA PRO A 119 9.33 22.20 11.26
C PRO A 119 10.32 21.05 11.52
N ASN A 120 10.70 20.27 10.48
CA ASN A 120 11.57 19.10 10.59
C ASN A 120 13.02 19.41 10.27
N SER A 121 13.64 20.33 11.01
CA SER A 121 15.00 20.85 10.73
C SER A 121 16.08 19.77 10.72
N ASN A 122 15.85 18.64 11.38
CA ASN A 122 16.74 17.47 11.39
C ASN A 122 16.83 16.76 10.02
N LEU A 123 15.93 17.08 9.09
CA LEU A 123 15.95 16.54 7.71
C LEU A 123 16.71 17.46 6.75
N VAL A 124 17.05 18.68 7.14
CA VAL A 124 17.78 19.64 6.29
C VAL A 124 19.17 19.11 5.99
N GLY A 125 19.58 19.18 4.72
CA GLY A 125 20.89 18.72 4.27
C GLY A 125 21.00 17.20 4.01
N LEU A 126 19.93 16.42 4.23
CA LEU A 126 19.87 15.01 3.89
C LEU A 126 19.55 14.82 2.40
N THR A 127 20.03 13.74 1.81
CA THR A 127 19.56 13.24 0.51
C THR A 127 18.20 12.55 0.64
N PRO A 128 17.46 12.31 -0.47
CA PRO A 128 16.19 11.57 -0.42
C PRO A 128 16.30 10.20 0.28
N LEU A 129 17.36 9.44 0.02
CA LEU A 129 17.57 8.14 0.67
C LEU A 129 17.86 8.30 2.17
N GLU A 130 18.62 9.31 2.60
CA GLU A 130 18.86 9.61 4.02
C GLU A 130 17.59 10.10 4.72
N VAL A 131 16.72 10.84 4.03
CA VAL A 131 15.38 11.18 4.53
C VAL A 131 14.55 9.92 4.73
N MET A 132 14.54 9.01 3.75
CA MET A 132 13.83 7.73 3.85
C MET A 132 14.31 6.92 5.05
N ASP A 133 15.62 6.86 5.30
CA ASP A 133 16.18 6.20 6.49
C ASP A 133 15.63 6.78 7.79
N THR A 134 15.63 8.11 7.88
CA THR A 134 15.16 8.82 9.08
C THR A 134 13.67 8.56 9.32
N ILE A 135 12.86 8.60 8.27
CA ILE A 135 11.42 8.33 8.36
C ILE A 135 11.17 6.87 8.80
N ILE A 136 11.84 5.90 8.16
CA ILE A 136 11.70 4.48 8.49
C ILE A 136 12.10 4.24 9.94
N GLN A 137 13.22 4.79 10.38
CA GLN A 137 13.65 4.64 11.78
C GLN A 137 12.60 5.17 12.74
N LYS A 138 12.08 6.38 12.51
CA LYS A 138 11.04 6.98 13.36
C LYS A 138 9.74 6.18 13.39
N LEU A 139 9.30 5.64 12.25
CA LEU A 139 8.13 4.78 12.17
C LEU A 139 8.33 3.49 12.98
N THR A 140 9.47 2.85 12.79
CA THR A 140 9.77 1.57 13.47
C THR A 140 10.08 1.75 14.95
N ASP A 141 10.67 2.86 15.40
CA ASP A 141 10.82 3.22 16.82
C ASP A 141 9.45 3.32 17.52
N GLN A 142 8.41 3.64 16.78
CA GLN A 142 7.03 3.67 17.27
C GLN A 142 6.28 2.34 17.10
N GLY A 143 6.96 1.28 16.66
CA GLY A 143 6.40 -0.07 16.49
C GLY A 143 5.53 -0.24 15.26
N LEU A 144 5.59 0.68 14.29
CA LEU A 144 4.87 0.54 13.03
C LEU A 144 5.64 -0.35 12.06
N PHE A 145 4.95 -1.23 11.38
CA PHE A 145 5.48 -1.95 10.23
C PHE A 145 5.69 -1.00 9.04
N VAL A 146 6.78 -1.22 8.32
CA VAL A 146 7.04 -0.53 7.06
C VAL A 146 7.11 -1.55 5.93
N LEU A 147 6.22 -1.40 4.95
CA LEU A 147 6.24 -2.12 3.68
C LEU A 147 6.76 -1.16 2.61
N LEU A 148 7.95 -1.42 2.09
CA LEU A 148 8.53 -0.60 1.02
C LEU A 148 7.83 -0.92 -0.30
N ASN A 149 7.32 0.11 -0.98
CA ASN A 149 6.66 -0.02 -2.27
C ASN A 149 7.47 0.66 -3.38
N ASN A 150 7.92 -0.10 -4.38
CA ASN A 150 8.49 0.48 -5.58
C ASN A 150 7.40 1.07 -6.46
N HIS A 151 7.08 2.34 -6.22
CA HIS A 151 5.94 3.00 -6.81
C HIS A 151 6.14 3.39 -8.28
N SER A 152 7.36 3.87 -8.57
CA SER A 152 7.73 4.32 -9.91
C SER A 152 9.22 4.09 -10.19
N THR A 153 9.61 4.10 -11.46
CA THR A 153 11.01 4.08 -11.87
C THR A 153 11.62 5.47 -11.73
N THR A 154 10.88 6.49 -12.13
CA THR A 154 11.31 7.90 -12.07
C THR A 154 10.58 8.64 -10.97
N THR A 155 11.08 9.83 -10.61
CA THR A 155 10.45 10.73 -9.62
C THR A 155 9.19 11.41 -10.14
N HIS A 156 8.66 10.97 -11.30
CA HIS A 156 7.40 11.46 -11.85
C HIS A 156 6.22 10.66 -11.31
N TRP A 157 5.04 11.24 -11.35
CA TRP A 157 3.81 10.57 -10.95
C TRP A 157 3.64 9.24 -11.69
N CYS A 158 3.34 8.16 -10.95
CA CYS A 158 3.28 6.78 -11.49
C CYS A 158 2.33 6.64 -12.66
N CYS A 159 1.22 7.36 -12.61
CA CYS A 159 0.03 7.03 -13.40
C CYS A 159 -0.15 7.94 -14.62
N ASN A 160 0.79 8.84 -14.86
CA ASN A 160 0.87 9.64 -16.09
C ASN A 160 1.39 8.83 -17.28
N TYR A 161 1.38 9.47 -18.45
CA TYR A 161 1.70 8.90 -19.76
C TYR A 161 3.18 8.62 -19.99
N ASP A 162 3.93 8.37 -18.93
CA ASP A 162 5.35 8.11 -18.98
C ASP A 162 5.72 6.62 -18.92
N PHE A 163 7.02 6.35 -18.81
CA PHE A 163 7.58 5.00 -18.84
C PHE A 163 7.47 4.26 -17.50
N ASN A 164 6.69 4.75 -16.54
CA ASN A 164 6.57 4.16 -15.21
C ASN A 164 5.66 2.92 -15.12
N GLY A 165 5.11 2.43 -16.24
CA GLY A 165 4.21 1.26 -16.24
C GLY A 165 4.90 -0.10 -16.06
N LEU A 166 6.23 -0.19 -16.27
CA LEU A 166 7.02 -1.42 -16.09
C LEU A 166 8.11 -1.20 -15.03
N TRP A 167 8.76 -2.28 -14.60
CA TRP A 167 9.89 -2.27 -13.66
C TRP A 167 11.21 -1.93 -14.33
N TYR A 168 11.23 -1.73 -15.63
CA TYR A 168 12.36 -1.30 -16.44
C TYR A 168 11.91 -0.30 -17.49
N GLY A 169 12.82 0.54 -17.96
CA GLY A 169 12.51 1.51 -19.00
C GLY A 169 13.61 2.55 -19.16
N LYS A 170 13.38 3.43 -20.10
CA LYS A 170 14.27 4.56 -20.38
C LYS A 170 13.43 5.77 -20.73
N ASN A 171 13.68 6.89 -20.06
CA ASN A 171 13.22 8.21 -20.45
C ASN A 171 14.44 9.12 -20.70
N ALA A 172 14.20 10.43 -20.86
CA ALA A 172 15.28 11.40 -21.11
C ALA A 172 16.24 11.56 -19.89
N PHE A 173 15.79 11.20 -18.69
CA PHE A 173 16.47 11.56 -17.44
C PHE A 173 16.97 10.34 -16.68
N TYR A 174 16.38 9.16 -16.87
CA TYR A 174 16.70 7.95 -16.12
C TYR A 174 16.51 6.70 -16.98
N SER A 175 17.41 5.74 -16.85
CA SER A 175 17.36 4.46 -17.54
C SER A 175 17.58 3.32 -16.56
N GLN A 176 16.73 2.30 -16.63
CA GLN A 176 16.77 1.16 -15.73
C GLN A 176 16.51 -0.13 -16.50
N THR A 177 17.35 -1.12 -16.28
CA THR A 177 17.14 -2.50 -16.70
C THR A 177 16.39 -3.29 -15.62
N THR A 178 16.03 -4.54 -15.91
CA THR A 178 15.48 -5.46 -14.89
C THR A 178 16.54 -5.78 -13.84
N GLU A 179 17.80 -5.90 -14.25
CA GLU A 179 18.94 -6.19 -13.40
C GLU A 179 19.22 -5.03 -12.43
N ASP A 180 19.15 -3.78 -12.89
CA ASP A 180 19.28 -2.57 -12.05
C ASP A 180 18.16 -2.55 -11.00
N TRP A 181 16.90 -2.78 -11.41
CA TRP A 181 15.77 -2.84 -10.50
C TRP A 181 15.91 -3.92 -9.42
N ILE A 182 16.40 -5.12 -9.79
CA ILE A 182 16.70 -6.19 -8.82
C ILE A 182 17.84 -5.77 -7.89
N SER A 183 18.86 -5.07 -8.42
CA SER A 183 19.99 -4.59 -7.63
C SER A 183 19.55 -3.55 -6.59
N ASP A 184 18.66 -2.63 -6.96
CA ASP A 184 18.07 -1.66 -6.05
C ASP A 184 17.33 -2.34 -4.90
N TRP A 185 16.52 -3.33 -5.20
CA TRP A 185 15.84 -4.12 -4.17
C TRP A 185 16.80 -4.86 -3.24
N LYS A 186 17.88 -5.42 -3.78
CA LYS A 186 18.93 -6.06 -2.95
C LYS A 186 19.63 -5.04 -2.07
N MET A 187 19.91 -3.85 -2.58
CA MET A 187 20.50 -2.75 -1.82
C MET A 187 19.61 -2.35 -0.65
N LEU A 188 18.32 -2.13 -0.88
CA LEU A 188 17.36 -1.80 0.17
C LEU A 188 17.16 -2.93 1.17
N ALA A 189 17.09 -4.19 0.71
CA ALA A 189 16.99 -5.36 1.56
C ALA A 189 18.20 -5.53 2.49
N ASN A 190 19.39 -5.20 2.01
CA ASN A 190 20.61 -5.18 2.83
C ASN A 190 20.64 -4.00 3.80
N ARG A 191 20.21 -2.80 3.34
CA ARG A 191 20.20 -1.58 4.12
C ARG A 191 19.34 -1.72 5.39
N TYR A 192 18.16 -2.32 5.26
CA TYR A 192 17.21 -2.49 6.37
C TYR A 192 17.21 -3.89 6.97
N ARG A 193 18.21 -4.74 6.69
CA ARG A 193 18.23 -6.14 7.17
C ARG A 193 18.17 -6.29 8.67
N ASN A 194 18.68 -5.31 9.41
CA ASN A 194 18.73 -5.32 10.87
C ASN A 194 17.51 -4.61 11.51
N ASN A 195 16.57 -4.10 10.70
CA ASN A 195 15.33 -3.53 11.20
C ASN A 195 14.16 -4.49 10.90
N PRO A 196 13.74 -5.32 11.85
CA PRO A 196 12.74 -6.35 11.63
C PRO A 196 11.33 -5.80 11.37
N LEU A 197 11.08 -4.52 11.68
CA LEU A 197 9.81 -3.84 11.41
C LEU A 197 9.72 -3.31 9.97
N VAL A 198 10.82 -3.30 9.20
CA VAL A 198 10.75 -3.21 7.75
C VAL A 198 10.43 -4.60 7.22
N ILE A 199 9.15 -4.86 7.00
CA ILE A 199 8.62 -6.23 6.88
C ILE A 199 8.73 -6.83 5.48
N GLY A 200 8.97 -6.02 4.45
CA GLY A 200 9.02 -6.59 3.11
C GLY A 200 9.10 -5.60 1.96
N ALA A 201 9.06 -6.18 0.77
CA ALA A 201 9.14 -5.53 -0.52
C ALA A 201 7.85 -5.73 -1.31
N ASP A 202 7.11 -4.66 -1.52
CA ASP A 202 6.06 -4.57 -2.52
C ASP A 202 6.73 -4.20 -3.85
N LEU A 203 6.89 -5.22 -4.68
CA LEU A 203 7.90 -5.24 -5.73
C LEU A 203 7.70 -4.17 -6.79
N ARG A 204 6.46 -3.89 -7.19
CA ARG A 204 6.18 -2.86 -8.18
C ARG A 204 4.71 -2.48 -8.20
N ASN A 205 4.45 -1.19 -8.00
CA ASN A 205 3.13 -0.60 -8.11
C ASN A 205 2.57 -0.69 -9.52
N GLU A 206 1.34 -1.19 -9.64
CA GLU A 206 0.50 -1.12 -10.83
C GLU A 206 1.21 -1.43 -12.15
N VAL A 207 1.79 -2.62 -12.26
CA VAL A 207 2.42 -3.07 -13.53
C VAL A 207 1.40 -3.03 -14.65
N ARG A 208 1.63 -2.16 -15.64
CA ARG A 208 0.68 -1.85 -16.70
C ARG A 208 1.36 -1.54 -18.05
N PRO A 209 0.61 -1.49 -19.15
CA PRO A 209 1.13 -1.10 -20.44
C PRO A 209 1.78 0.29 -20.42
N LEU A 210 2.90 0.43 -21.12
CA LEU A 210 3.50 1.74 -21.34
C LEU A 210 2.60 2.57 -22.26
N ARG A 211 2.52 3.86 -22.01
CA ARG A 211 1.80 4.83 -22.85
C ARG A 211 2.76 5.90 -23.34
N ARG A 212 2.52 6.38 -24.56
CA ARG A 212 3.17 7.57 -25.12
C ARG A 212 2.08 8.48 -25.68
N ASN A 213 2.03 9.71 -25.20
CA ASN A 213 1.00 10.71 -25.58
C ASN A 213 -0.43 10.14 -25.47
N GLY A 214 -0.72 9.43 -24.37
CA GLY A 214 -2.04 8.83 -24.14
C GLY A 214 -2.33 7.54 -24.90
N LEU A 215 -1.54 7.19 -25.90
CA LEU A 215 -1.73 5.98 -26.69
C LEU A 215 -0.95 4.81 -26.08
N PRO A 216 -1.55 3.63 -25.91
CA PRO A 216 -0.84 2.46 -25.45
C PRO A 216 0.22 2.05 -26.48
N LEU A 217 1.46 1.88 -26.01
CA LEU A 217 2.51 1.29 -26.82
C LEU A 217 2.28 -0.23 -26.92
N PRO A 218 2.72 -0.90 -27.98
CA PRO A 218 2.56 -2.35 -28.17
C PRO A 218 3.47 -3.18 -27.23
N LYS A 219 3.78 -2.63 -26.05
CA LYS A 219 4.68 -3.23 -25.04
C LYS A 219 3.91 -3.52 -23.76
N ASN A 220 2.90 -4.38 -23.85
CA ASN A 220 2.12 -4.80 -22.69
C ASN A 220 2.90 -5.77 -21.82
N PRO A 221 2.86 -5.64 -20.49
CA PRO A 221 3.32 -6.68 -19.58
C PRO A 221 2.50 -7.97 -19.81
N ASN A 222 3.09 -9.08 -19.46
CA ASN A 222 2.41 -10.37 -19.53
C ASN A 222 2.80 -11.23 -18.32
N TRP A 223 2.08 -12.33 -18.14
CA TRP A 223 2.29 -13.24 -17.04
C TRP A 223 2.65 -14.62 -17.55
N GLY A 224 3.92 -15.02 -17.37
CA GLY A 224 4.40 -16.36 -17.66
C GLY A 224 4.73 -16.68 -19.13
N ARG A 225 5.06 -15.68 -19.99
CA ARG A 225 5.46 -15.88 -21.40
C ARG A 225 6.98 -15.97 -21.58
N LYS A 226 7.78 -15.92 -20.52
CA LYS A 226 9.24 -16.04 -20.53
C LYS A 226 9.97 -15.06 -21.45
N ASN A 227 9.49 -13.82 -21.53
CA ASN A 227 10.14 -12.74 -22.28
C ASN A 227 10.40 -11.54 -21.36
N LYS A 228 11.09 -10.51 -21.84
CA LYS A 228 11.46 -9.32 -21.06
C LYS A 228 10.30 -8.53 -20.45
N ARG A 229 9.04 -8.82 -20.84
CA ARG A 229 7.83 -8.20 -20.31
C ARG A 229 7.05 -9.13 -19.39
N ASP A 230 7.66 -10.24 -19.00
CA ASP A 230 7.03 -11.25 -18.16
C ASP A 230 7.15 -10.85 -16.68
N TRP A 231 6.08 -10.28 -16.15
CA TRP A 231 6.01 -9.85 -14.77
C TRP A 231 6.16 -11.01 -13.77
N HIS A 232 5.55 -12.15 -14.08
CA HIS A 232 5.71 -13.36 -13.26
C HIS A 232 7.19 -13.77 -13.12
N LEU A 233 7.95 -13.75 -14.23
CA LEU A 233 9.37 -14.07 -14.23
C LEU A 233 10.16 -13.03 -13.42
N ALA A 234 9.94 -11.74 -13.70
CA ALA A 234 10.65 -10.64 -13.04
C ALA A 234 10.39 -10.63 -11.53
N ALA A 235 9.12 -10.74 -11.10
CA ALA A 235 8.77 -10.79 -9.69
C ALA A 235 9.37 -12.00 -8.97
N THR A 236 9.38 -13.17 -9.62
CA THR A 236 10.00 -14.38 -9.07
C THR A 236 11.51 -14.20 -8.91
N GLN A 237 12.18 -13.62 -9.90
CA GLN A 237 13.63 -13.36 -9.86
C GLN A 237 13.97 -12.33 -8.79
N ALA A 238 13.23 -11.23 -8.70
CA ALA A 238 13.44 -10.20 -7.70
C ALA A 238 13.24 -10.74 -6.28
N GLY A 239 12.11 -11.42 -6.02
CA GLY A 239 11.84 -11.99 -4.69
C GLY A 239 12.91 -12.99 -4.25
N ASN A 240 13.35 -13.88 -5.15
CA ASN A 240 14.43 -14.81 -4.84
C ASN A 240 15.78 -14.11 -4.61
N SER A 241 16.05 -13.01 -5.33
CA SER A 241 17.28 -12.24 -5.17
C SER A 241 17.29 -11.44 -3.87
N ILE A 242 16.15 -10.90 -3.47
CA ILE A 242 15.95 -10.25 -2.17
C ILE A 242 16.23 -11.26 -1.05
N HIS A 243 15.68 -12.48 -1.13
CA HIS A 243 15.86 -13.51 -0.11
C HIS A 243 17.28 -14.02 0.04
N LEU A 244 18.15 -13.84 -0.96
CA LEU A 244 19.59 -14.12 -0.80
C LEU A 244 20.27 -13.12 0.15
N VAL A 245 19.70 -11.95 0.34
CA VAL A 245 20.23 -10.85 1.16
C VAL A 245 19.49 -10.74 2.48
N ASN A 246 18.15 -10.79 2.42
CA ASN A 246 17.26 -10.70 3.58
C ASN A 246 16.12 -11.73 3.46
N PRO A 247 16.29 -12.94 3.98
CA PRO A 247 15.30 -14.02 3.89
C PRO A 247 14.05 -13.75 4.74
N ASN A 248 14.09 -12.75 5.62
CA ASN A 248 13.00 -12.42 6.53
C ASN A 248 11.89 -11.59 5.86
N TRP A 249 12.19 -10.89 4.78
CA TRP A 249 11.24 -10.02 4.12
C TRP A 249 10.11 -10.79 3.44
N LEU A 250 8.90 -10.28 3.60
CA LEU A 250 7.76 -10.64 2.78
C LEU A 250 7.94 -10.09 1.36
N ILE A 251 7.51 -10.84 0.37
CA ILE A 251 7.52 -10.43 -1.04
C ILE A 251 6.08 -10.25 -1.48
N VAL A 252 5.71 -9.02 -1.75
CA VAL A 252 4.36 -8.64 -2.21
C VAL A 252 4.37 -8.49 -3.73
N VAL A 253 3.44 -9.14 -4.39
CA VAL A 253 3.35 -9.18 -5.86
C VAL A 253 1.95 -8.80 -6.29
N GLU A 254 1.83 -7.62 -6.88
CA GLU A 254 0.58 -7.15 -7.47
C GLU A 254 0.27 -7.88 -8.78
N GLY A 255 -1.02 -8.04 -9.07
CA GLY A 255 -1.49 -8.49 -10.37
C GLY A 255 -1.17 -7.48 -11.48
N ILE A 256 -1.27 -7.89 -12.75
CA ILE A 256 -1.13 -6.93 -13.85
C ILE A 256 -2.35 -6.03 -13.88
N ASN A 257 -2.12 -4.73 -13.75
CA ASN A 257 -3.14 -3.70 -13.76
C ASN A 257 -3.46 -3.26 -15.20
N ALA A 258 -4.74 -3.06 -15.49
CA ALA A 258 -5.30 -2.54 -16.74
C ALA A 258 -4.80 -3.16 -18.06
N ARG A 259 -5.66 -3.94 -18.71
CA ARG A 259 -5.62 -4.10 -20.17
C ARG A 259 -6.42 -2.95 -20.80
N VAL A 260 -5.74 -2.00 -21.41
CA VAL A 260 -6.40 -1.12 -22.38
C VAL A 260 -6.48 -1.87 -23.70
N HIS A 261 -7.55 -2.63 -23.91
CA HIS A 261 -7.94 -3.03 -25.25
C HIS A 261 -8.66 -1.85 -25.89
N PHE A 262 -8.35 -1.56 -27.15
CA PHE A 262 -8.96 -0.51 -27.96
C PHE A 262 -10.50 -0.63 -28.04
N LEU A 263 -11.06 -1.77 -27.66
CA LEU A 263 -12.49 -2.12 -27.75
C LEU A 263 -13.09 -2.71 -26.47
N SER A 264 -12.39 -2.78 -25.35
CA SER A 264 -12.98 -3.38 -24.15
C SER A 264 -12.45 -2.80 -22.86
N GLN A 265 -13.38 -2.46 -22.02
CA GLN A 265 -13.37 -2.41 -20.55
C GLN A 265 -12.00 -2.19 -19.88
N LEU A 266 -11.91 -1.17 -19.07
CA LEU A 266 -10.95 -1.12 -17.98
C LEU A 266 -11.03 -2.46 -17.24
N SER A 267 -9.99 -3.28 -17.31
CA SER A 267 -9.98 -4.52 -16.57
C SER A 267 -9.56 -4.20 -15.14
N PHE A 268 -10.37 -4.64 -14.20
CA PHE A 268 -10.06 -4.62 -12.78
C PHE A 268 -8.69 -5.26 -12.53
N PRO A 269 -7.92 -4.79 -11.54
CA PRO A 269 -6.80 -5.54 -11.02
C PRO A 269 -7.29 -6.96 -10.69
N HIS A 270 -6.59 -7.96 -11.16
CA HIS A 270 -7.01 -9.33 -10.93
C HIS A 270 -5.83 -10.29 -10.76
N LEU A 271 -6.06 -11.34 -9.99
CA LEU A 271 -5.10 -12.42 -9.75
C LEU A 271 -5.41 -13.70 -10.54
N LYS A 272 -6.27 -13.65 -11.56
CA LYS A 272 -6.67 -14.82 -12.36
C LYS A 272 -5.50 -15.60 -12.97
N HIS A 273 -4.38 -14.92 -13.21
CA HIS A 273 -3.18 -15.57 -13.73
C HIS A 273 -2.55 -16.56 -12.75
N VAL A 274 -2.76 -16.36 -11.43
CA VAL A 274 -2.27 -17.21 -10.35
C VAL A 274 -2.84 -18.64 -10.46
N VAL A 275 -4.04 -18.80 -11.01
CA VAL A 275 -4.66 -20.12 -11.21
C VAL A 275 -3.74 -21.05 -12.02
N LYS A 276 -3.19 -20.55 -13.12
CA LYS A 276 -2.36 -21.34 -14.05
C LYS A 276 -0.87 -21.25 -13.75
N LYS A 277 -0.41 -20.07 -13.30
CA LYS A 277 1.01 -19.78 -13.05
C LYS A 277 1.18 -18.96 -11.78
N PRO A 278 1.14 -19.61 -10.60
CA PRO A 278 1.43 -18.93 -9.33
C PRO A 278 2.89 -18.51 -9.27
N ILE A 279 3.18 -17.43 -8.54
CA ILE A 279 4.56 -17.11 -8.15
C ILE A 279 5.07 -18.23 -7.25
N LYS A 280 6.30 -18.67 -7.50
CA LYS A 280 6.97 -19.70 -6.70
C LYS A 280 8.32 -19.18 -6.25
N LEU A 281 8.37 -18.68 -5.04
CA LEU A 281 9.61 -18.29 -4.38
C LEU A 281 10.33 -19.53 -3.85
N LYS A 282 11.68 -19.44 -3.77
CA LYS A 282 12.48 -20.46 -3.09
C LYS A 282 12.16 -20.54 -1.59
N ASN A 283 11.83 -19.40 -0.98
CA ASN A 283 11.23 -19.31 0.36
C ASN A 283 9.70 -19.14 0.23
N PRO A 284 8.92 -20.24 0.22
CA PRO A 284 7.50 -20.18 -0.15
C PRO A 284 6.63 -19.45 0.86
N ASN A 285 7.05 -19.40 2.15
CA ASN A 285 6.27 -18.82 3.24
C ASN A 285 6.46 -17.31 3.38
N LYS A 286 6.82 -16.63 2.29
CA LYS A 286 7.08 -15.19 2.27
C LYS A 286 6.32 -14.47 1.15
N LEU A 287 5.45 -15.16 0.43
CA LEU A 287 4.68 -14.58 -0.67
C LEU A 287 3.35 -14.01 -0.18
N ILE A 288 3.07 -12.79 -0.60
CA ILE A 288 1.76 -12.13 -0.51
C ILE A 288 1.39 -11.66 -1.91
N TYR A 289 0.12 -11.81 -2.29
CA TYR A 289 -0.40 -11.13 -3.47
C TYR A 289 -1.04 -9.80 -3.09
N GLU A 290 -1.08 -8.90 -4.05
CA GLU A 290 -1.64 -7.56 -3.87
C GLU A 290 -2.63 -7.22 -4.97
N VAL A 291 -3.63 -6.43 -4.61
CA VAL A 291 -4.59 -5.82 -5.52
C VAL A 291 -4.89 -4.39 -5.08
N HIS A 292 -5.22 -3.55 -6.06
CA HIS A 292 -5.82 -2.23 -5.84
C HIS A 292 -7.29 -2.26 -6.24
N ASN A 293 -8.13 -1.51 -5.55
CA ASN A 293 -9.54 -1.43 -5.90
C ASN A 293 -10.10 -0.03 -5.63
N TYR A 294 -10.65 0.57 -6.67
CA TYR A 294 -11.27 1.89 -6.62
C TYR A 294 -12.65 1.89 -7.28
N SER A 295 -13.53 2.80 -6.86
CA SER A 295 -14.89 2.90 -7.40
C SER A 295 -14.93 3.11 -8.90
N PHE A 296 -14.00 3.89 -9.46
CA PHE A 296 -13.89 4.16 -10.90
C PHE A 296 -13.47 2.93 -11.72
N SER A 297 -12.91 1.90 -11.10
CA SER A 297 -12.57 0.63 -11.78
C SER A 297 -13.79 -0.13 -12.30
N TRP A 298 -15.00 0.27 -11.89
CA TRP A 298 -16.27 -0.32 -12.29
C TRP A 298 -16.88 0.29 -13.55
N ILE A 299 -16.16 1.17 -14.24
CA ILE A 299 -16.63 1.78 -15.48
C ILE A 299 -16.65 0.73 -16.59
N LYS A 300 -17.84 0.34 -17.07
CA LYS A 300 -18.01 -0.38 -18.31
C LYS A 300 -17.97 0.60 -19.48
N ALA A 301 -16.90 0.60 -20.27
CA ALA A 301 -16.89 1.28 -21.54
C ALA A 301 -17.79 0.50 -22.53
N ASN A 302 -18.95 1.04 -22.85
CA ASN A 302 -19.74 0.60 -24.00
C ASN A 302 -19.11 1.14 -25.30
N ILE A 303 -18.94 0.26 -26.28
CA ILE A 303 -18.01 0.32 -27.44
C ILE A 303 -18.31 1.44 -28.45
N LEU A 304 -19.39 2.16 -28.37
CA LEU A 304 -19.78 2.98 -29.50
C LEU A 304 -20.03 4.45 -29.29
N PHE A 305 -19.95 5.07 -28.16
CA PHE A 305 -20.07 6.56 -28.08
C PHE A 305 -20.42 7.16 -26.71
N GLU A 306 -20.62 6.36 -25.66
CA GLU A 306 -20.86 6.94 -24.32
C GLU A 306 -20.02 6.21 -23.26
N LYS A 307 -19.26 6.97 -22.49
CA LYS A 307 -18.76 6.55 -21.17
C LYS A 307 -19.99 6.42 -20.24
N ARG A 308 -20.73 5.33 -20.35
CA ARG A 308 -21.71 4.99 -19.32
C ARG A 308 -20.94 4.48 -18.12
N GLN A 309 -20.73 5.34 -17.16
CA GLN A 309 -20.51 4.91 -15.80
C GLN A 309 -21.68 4.01 -15.44
N VAL A 310 -21.43 2.73 -15.24
CA VAL A 310 -22.41 1.91 -14.52
C VAL A 310 -22.41 2.48 -13.11
N LYS A 311 -23.45 3.24 -12.79
CA LYS A 311 -23.61 3.73 -11.43
C LYS A 311 -23.55 2.52 -10.52
N TYR A 312 -22.62 2.54 -9.61
CA TYR A 312 -22.38 1.43 -8.67
C TYR A 312 -23.68 1.03 -7.95
N GLY A 313 -24.53 2.01 -7.63
CA GLY A 313 -25.84 1.82 -7.03
C GLY A 313 -26.83 0.98 -7.82
N ASN A 314 -26.67 0.86 -9.16
CA ASN A 314 -27.56 0.06 -10.00
C ASN A 314 -27.17 -1.43 -10.08
N VAL A 315 -26.15 -1.84 -9.34
CA VAL A 315 -25.71 -3.25 -9.28
C VAL A 315 -26.01 -3.78 -7.88
N ASP A 316 -26.59 -4.95 -7.80
CA ASP A 316 -26.82 -5.62 -6.53
C ASP A 316 -25.51 -5.89 -5.76
N SER A 317 -25.53 -5.70 -4.43
CA SER A 317 -24.37 -5.87 -3.54
C SER A 317 -23.73 -7.25 -3.70
N LYS A 318 -24.55 -8.30 -3.80
CA LYS A 318 -24.05 -9.68 -4.02
C LYS A 318 -23.22 -9.75 -5.29
N LYS A 319 -23.68 -9.20 -6.42
CA LYS A 319 -22.92 -9.20 -7.69
C LYS A 319 -21.62 -8.42 -7.58
N ARG A 320 -21.61 -7.32 -6.84
CA ARG A 320 -20.38 -6.54 -6.61
C ARG A 320 -19.35 -7.35 -5.83
N ARG A 321 -19.77 -8.04 -4.79
CA ARG A 321 -18.91 -8.90 -3.96
C ARG A 321 -18.48 -10.17 -4.70
N ASP A 322 -19.35 -10.76 -5.53
CA ASP A 322 -19.01 -11.87 -6.41
C ASP A 322 -17.89 -11.49 -7.40
N GLU A 323 -17.82 -10.24 -7.86
CA GLU A 323 -16.72 -9.77 -8.71
C GLU A 323 -15.39 -9.63 -7.93
N PHE A 324 -15.41 -9.27 -6.64
CA PHE A 324 -14.20 -9.31 -5.82
C PHE A 324 -13.71 -10.76 -5.67
N GLU A 325 -14.61 -11.68 -5.29
CA GLU A 325 -14.28 -13.11 -5.16
C GLU A 325 -13.72 -13.67 -6.46
N LYS A 326 -14.37 -13.42 -7.60
CA LYS A 326 -13.99 -13.92 -8.93
C LYS A 326 -12.67 -13.36 -9.45
N ASN A 327 -12.33 -12.11 -9.11
CA ASN A 327 -11.15 -11.47 -9.64
C ASN A 327 -9.89 -11.72 -8.79
N TRP A 328 -10.03 -11.81 -7.46
CA TRP A 328 -8.89 -11.93 -6.56
C TRP A 328 -9.19 -12.63 -5.23
N GLY A 329 -10.41 -12.56 -4.69
CA GLY A 329 -10.77 -13.16 -3.40
C GLY A 329 -10.60 -14.69 -3.38
N PHE A 330 -10.75 -15.36 -4.52
CA PHE A 330 -10.57 -16.81 -4.64
C PHE A 330 -9.17 -17.28 -4.19
N VAL A 331 -8.15 -16.41 -4.23
CA VAL A 331 -6.79 -16.74 -3.80
C VAL A 331 -6.73 -16.98 -2.29
N LEU A 332 -7.62 -16.35 -1.53
CA LEU A 332 -7.73 -16.53 -0.07
C LEU A 332 -8.43 -17.82 0.34
N ASN A 333 -9.06 -18.54 -0.60
CA ASN A 333 -9.78 -19.78 -0.28
C ASN A 333 -8.77 -20.88 0.13
N PRO A 334 -8.83 -21.43 1.35
CA PRO A 334 -7.90 -22.48 1.79
C PRO A 334 -7.91 -23.74 0.92
N ASN A 335 -9.01 -24.00 0.20
CA ASN A 335 -9.13 -25.12 -0.74
C ASN A 335 -8.53 -24.82 -2.11
N PHE A 336 -8.13 -23.58 -2.37
CA PHE A 336 -7.42 -23.24 -3.60
C PHE A 336 -5.97 -23.74 -3.51
N LYS A 337 -5.53 -24.53 -4.48
CA LYS A 337 -4.20 -25.17 -4.48
C LYS A 337 -3.03 -24.18 -4.29
N ASN A 338 -3.19 -22.96 -4.78
CA ASN A 338 -2.17 -21.92 -4.71
C ASN A 338 -2.62 -20.79 -3.75
N CYS A 339 -3.33 -21.16 -2.69
CA CYS A 339 -3.79 -20.26 -1.65
C CYS A 339 -2.60 -19.47 -1.06
N ALA A 340 -2.81 -18.18 -0.89
CA ALA A 340 -1.83 -17.25 -0.31
C ALA A 340 -2.56 -16.04 0.26
N PRO A 341 -1.95 -15.27 1.17
CA PRO A 341 -2.50 -14.01 1.60
C PRO A 341 -2.65 -13.05 0.43
N VAL A 342 -3.70 -12.25 0.47
CA VAL A 342 -3.93 -11.12 -0.42
C VAL A 342 -4.08 -9.87 0.43
N ILE A 343 -3.36 -8.81 0.10
CA ILE A 343 -3.57 -7.48 0.69
C ILE A 343 -4.24 -6.55 -0.32
N LEU A 344 -5.07 -5.65 0.19
CA LEU A 344 -5.59 -4.52 -0.56
C LEU A 344 -4.60 -3.36 -0.42
N GLY A 345 -3.59 -3.30 -1.31
CA GLY A 345 -2.47 -2.35 -1.20
C GLY A 345 -2.86 -0.91 -1.42
N GLU A 346 -3.91 -0.69 -2.22
CA GLU A 346 -4.51 0.64 -2.38
C GLU A 346 -6.02 0.54 -2.53
N PHE A 347 -6.73 1.38 -1.80
CA PHE A 347 -8.12 1.73 -1.97
C PHE A 347 -8.39 3.04 -1.26
N GLY A 348 -9.33 3.80 -1.73
CA GLY A 348 -9.70 5.06 -1.12
C GLY A 348 -10.74 5.78 -1.96
N CYS A 349 -11.33 6.82 -1.41
CA CYS A 349 -12.30 7.65 -2.10
C CYS A 349 -12.42 9.03 -1.46
N SER A 350 -12.96 9.96 -2.23
CA SER A 350 -13.38 11.25 -1.73
C SER A 350 -14.65 11.14 -0.88
N SER A 351 -14.81 12.07 0.04
CA SER A 351 -16.06 12.24 0.82
C SER A 351 -17.23 12.77 -0.01
N LEU A 352 -16.99 13.22 -1.25
CA LEU A 352 -17.98 13.96 -2.06
C LEU A 352 -18.91 13.10 -2.93
N GLY A 353 -18.72 11.77 -2.99
CA GLY A 353 -19.43 10.92 -3.96
C GLY A 353 -20.44 9.96 -3.33
N ASN A 354 -21.74 10.10 -3.66
CA ASN A 354 -22.81 9.23 -3.14
C ASN A 354 -22.73 7.79 -3.66
N ASP A 355 -22.36 7.56 -4.92
CA ASP A 355 -22.23 6.20 -5.49
C ASP A 355 -21.00 5.46 -4.95
N THR A 356 -20.05 6.18 -4.39
CA THR A 356 -18.79 5.66 -3.85
C THR A 356 -19.01 5.00 -2.47
N GLU A 357 -19.99 5.45 -1.70
CA GLU A 357 -20.28 4.87 -0.39
C GLU A 357 -20.68 3.39 -0.46
N LEU A 358 -21.53 3.02 -1.41
CA LEU A 358 -21.93 1.63 -1.60
C LEU A 358 -20.74 0.72 -1.98
N TRP A 359 -19.85 1.25 -2.82
CA TRP A 359 -18.62 0.54 -3.16
C TRP A 359 -17.72 0.37 -1.92
N LEU A 360 -17.49 1.44 -1.15
CA LEU A 360 -16.65 1.38 0.04
C LEU A 360 -17.22 0.40 1.07
N LYS A 361 -18.54 0.43 1.27
CA LYS A 361 -19.24 -0.52 2.13
C LYS A 361 -18.97 -1.97 1.73
N ASP A 362 -19.27 -2.32 0.46
CA ASP A 362 -19.12 -3.69 -0.01
C ASP A 362 -17.67 -4.17 0.05
N LEU A 363 -16.72 -3.29 -0.30
CA LEU A 363 -15.29 -3.62 -0.27
C LEU A 363 -14.79 -3.84 1.16
N THR A 364 -15.13 -2.93 2.08
CA THR A 364 -14.67 -3.03 3.47
C THR A 364 -15.29 -4.22 4.21
N GLU A 365 -16.56 -4.53 3.92
CA GLU A 365 -17.20 -5.74 4.44
C GLU A 365 -16.51 -7.00 3.90
N PHE A 366 -16.18 -7.04 2.61
CA PHE A 366 -15.46 -8.17 2.01
C PHE A 366 -14.07 -8.35 2.61
N VAL A 367 -13.31 -7.26 2.78
CA VAL A 367 -11.98 -7.26 3.39
C VAL A 367 -12.04 -7.75 4.83
N ALA A 368 -13.02 -7.25 5.61
CA ALA A 368 -13.22 -7.63 7.00
C ALA A 368 -13.56 -9.13 7.15
N GLU A 369 -14.50 -9.64 6.35
CA GLU A 369 -14.90 -11.06 6.39
C GLU A 369 -13.77 -12.03 6.02
N LYS A 370 -12.82 -11.59 5.25
CA LYS A 370 -11.66 -12.39 4.82
C LYS A 370 -10.42 -12.19 5.69
N ASN A 371 -10.47 -11.36 6.72
CA ASN A 371 -9.31 -10.95 7.53
C ASN A 371 -8.13 -10.47 6.68
N MET A 372 -8.40 -9.68 5.64
CA MET A 372 -7.36 -9.21 4.73
C MET A 372 -6.59 -8.04 5.32
N GLY A 373 -5.28 -7.99 5.07
CA GLY A 373 -4.50 -6.77 5.21
C GLY A 373 -4.93 -5.72 4.19
N PHE A 374 -4.77 -4.45 4.55
CA PHE A 374 -5.14 -3.33 3.69
C PHE A 374 -4.23 -2.11 3.89
N CYS A 375 -4.16 -1.21 2.90
CA CYS A 375 -3.52 0.09 3.00
C CYS A 375 -4.41 1.14 2.33
N TRP A 376 -4.94 2.07 3.12
CA TRP A 376 -5.73 3.18 2.58
C TRP A 376 -4.86 4.11 1.72
N TRP A 377 -5.36 4.52 0.57
CA TRP A 377 -4.80 5.60 -0.23
C TRP A 377 -5.63 6.86 -0.03
N THR A 378 -5.13 7.88 0.66
CA THR A 378 -3.79 8.13 1.18
C THR A 378 -3.85 8.87 2.52
N LEU A 379 -2.71 9.05 3.18
CA LEU A 379 -2.62 9.72 4.48
C LEU A 379 -3.07 11.17 4.41
N GLU A 380 -2.50 11.92 3.50
CA GLU A 380 -2.75 13.34 3.29
C GLU A 380 -3.53 13.60 2.00
N GLU A 381 -3.92 14.87 1.84
CA GLU A 381 -4.77 15.29 0.75
C GLU A 381 -4.08 15.19 -0.61
N GLU A 382 -4.52 14.23 -1.42
CA GLU A 382 -4.25 14.21 -2.85
C GLU A 382 -5.45 14.78 -3.58
N LEU A 383 -5.29 15.94 -4.24
CA LEU A 383 -6.34 16.56 -5.03
C LEU A 383 -6.50 15.82 -6.37
N LEU A 384 -7.39 14.87 -6.40
CA LEU A 384 -7.88 14.25 -7.63
C LEU A 384 -9.13 15.00 -8.15
N ASN A 385 -9.49 14.78 -9.42
CA ASN A 385 -10.69 15.40 -10.03
C ASN A 385 -12.00 15.15 -9.28
N GLU A 386 -12.04 14.15 -8.40
CA GLU A 386 -13.21 13.73 -7.61
C GLU A 386 -13.12 14.18 -6.14
N GLY A 387 -12.20 15.07 -5.79
CA GLY A 387 -11.92 15.52 -4.43
C GLY A 387 -10.78 14.74 -3.76
N SER A 388 -10.49 15.06 -2.50
CA SER A 388 -9.38 14.49 -1.76
C SER A 388 -9.65 13.07 -1.27
N TYR A 389 -8.69 12.16 -1.44
CA TYR A 389 -8.68 10.82 -0.86
C TYR A 389 -7.98 10.78 0.50
N GLY A 390 -7.34 11.89 0.89
CA GLY A 390 -6.69 12.04 2.18
C GLY A 390 -7.63 11.84 3.36
N ILE A 391 -7.07 11.34 4.44
CA ILE A 391 -7.83 11.05 5.66
C ILE A 391 -7.43 11.90 6.86
N MET A 392 -6.34 12.64 6.77
CA MET A 392 -5.94 13.63 7.78
C MET A 392 -6.56 15.00 7.50
N ASN A 393 -6.62 15.82 8.55
CA ASN A 393 -6.95 17.23 8.41
C ASN A 393 -5.79 18.02 7.77
N SER A 394 -6.03 19.26 7.38
CA SER A 394 -5.02 20.13 6.73
C SER A 394 -3.78 20.40 7.59
N GLU A 395 -3.91 20.30 8.91
CA GLU A 395 -2.81 20.48 9.84
C GLU A 395 -2.01 19.17 10.09
N LEU A 396 -2.46 18.05 9.55
CA LEU A 396 -1.85 16.72 9.68
C LEU A 396 -1.59 16.28 11.13
N ASN A 397 -2.51 16.60 12.01
CA ASN A 397 -2.42 16.27 13.43
C ASN A 397 -3.55 15.35 13.94
N LYS A 398 -4.61 15.13 13.13
CA LYS A 398 -5.68 14.16 13.43
C LYS A 398 -6.28 13.56 12.14
N MET A 399 -6.93 12.41 12.30
CA MET A 399 -7.64 11.72 11.22
C MET A 399 -9.04 12.30 11.03
N ASN A 400 -9.20 13.20 10.06
CA ASN A 400 -10.46 13.88 9.76
C ASN A 400 -11.52 12.94 9.15
N VAL A 401 -11.08 11.86 8.52
CA VAL A 401 -11.95 10.83 7.94
C VAL A 401 -12.97 10.28 8.95
N PHE A 402 -12.67 10.30 10.24
CA PHE A 402 -13.58 9.81 11.26
C PHE A 402 -14.73 10.77 11.57
N GLU A 403 -14.70 11.96 11.00
CA GLU A 403 -15.76 12.98 11.10
C GLU A 403 -16.72 12.93 9.90
N ASP A 404 -16.41 12.14 8.86
CA ASP A 404 -17.27 11.96 7.69
C ASP A 404 -17.76 10.51 7.53
N TRP A 405 -18.61 10.26 6.53
CA TRP A 405 -19.24 8.96 6.30
C TRP A 405 -18.24 7.82 6.02
N ARG A 406 -17.03 8.10 5.50
CA ARG A 406 -15.96 7.11 5.24
C ARG A 406 -15.46 6.49 6.55
N GLY A 407 -15.45 7.29 7.62
CA GLY A 407 -14.93 6.90 8.92
C GLY A 407 -15.60 5.69 9.52
N LYS A 408 -16.92 5.51 9.33
CA LYS A 408 -17.63 4.32 9.84
C LYS A 408 -17.13 3.01 9.22
N TYR A 409 -16.72 3.06 7.96
CA TYR A 409 -16.21 1.89 7.23
C TYR A 409 -14.74 1.62 7.57
N LEU A 410 -13.93 2.68 7.66
CA LEU A 410 -12.52 2.56 8.00
C LEU A 410 -12.33 2.10 9.46
N LYS A 411 -13.11 2.61 10.42
CA LYS A 411 -13.09 2.13 11.81
C LYS A 411 -13.35 0.64 11.89
N LYS A 412 -14.35 0.15 11.16
CA LYS A 412 -14.67 -1.28 11.10
C LYS A 412 -13.49 -2.14 10.64
N LEU A 413 -12.69 -1.66 9.68
CA LEU A 413 -11.46 -2.32 9.25
C LEU A 413 -10.36 -2.27 10.31
N LEU A 414 -10.21 -1.14 10.98
CA LEU A 414 -9.19 -0.96 12.03
C LEU A 414 -9.49 -1.78 13.29
N GLU A 415 -10.76 -2.12 13.53
CA GLU A 415 -11.21 -2.95 14.66
C GLU A 415 -11.12 -4.46 14.38
N ILE A 416 -10.79 -4.90 13.15
CA ILE A 416 -10.63 -6.32 12.85
C ILE A 416 -9.52 -6.90 13.73
N ASN A 417 -9.85 -7.94 14.47
CA ASN A 417 -8.89 -8.73 15.23
C ASN A 417 -8.95 -10.18 14.71
N PRO A 418 -7.78 -10.82 14.46
CA PRO A 418 -7.71 -12.18 13.97
C PRO A 418 -8.15 -13.20 15.01
#